data_2485cc963fe565c85a75d53c7b1a363e
#
_entry.id   2485cc963fe565c85a75d53c7b1a363e
#
_cell.length_a   1.000
_cell.length_b   1.000
_cell.length_c   1.000
_cell.angle_alpha   90.00
_cell.angle_beta   90.00
_cell.angle_gamma   90.00
#
_symmetry.space_group_name_H-M   'P 1'
#
loop_
_entity.id
_entity.type
_entity.pdbx_description
1 polymer ?
#
loop_
_entity_poly.entity_id
_entity_poly.type
_entity_poly.pdbx_seq_one_letter_code
_entity_poly.pdbx_strand_id
1 'polypeptide(L)'
;MKKYLALLLALVMVFAVACPAASAADDYTIRIYSNSNSTERTTWLINEAKAAGFTISIDDNSVISGDTAAIQAANENKDGDLIFGLNETRWGQLIDGAYENLAIVDWTPAWADKVGAYQYDGKAYGLVIQNVLMLYRNDEYGTNGTELHFDHWADVVNSGFTWYRQNKIGGTTNANINSAILYAFTDPDSPAGGISLDGWKALWKFCADGKSGGDDYKYGFDPLNKGDVAISEFYSSALYGKIDAAADGSEHPLVGAPEPENWDVVDIKDGTYYIAEYIGILDKAGRSEEETAAVKAFCEWFGSAEVQADWADEFDSFPCNTEAADMVYEGDIPPIYLIPNFALNTVPGTDMTYAAYVAAHSAEWTNIMTNLGFYWADASDAKPEPDWDSLDWATLTQAAES
;
A
#
# COMPACT_ATOMS: atom_id res chain seq x y z
N MET A 1 4.19 -33.40 0.93
CA MET A 1 4.74 -33.44 -0.45
C MET A 1 4.03 -34.39 -1.42
N LYS A 2 3.89 -35.69 -1.21
CA LYS A 2 3.27 -36.59 -2.21
C LYS A 2 1.76 -36.51 -2.34
N LYS A 3 1.03 -36.03 -1.33
CA LYS A 3 -0.44 -35.83 -1.37
C LYS A 3 -0.84 -34.56 -2.12
N TYR A 4 -0.03 -33.53 -2.08
CA TYR A 4 -0.28 -32.25 -2.75
C TYR A 4 0.00 -32.31 -4.25
N LEU A 5 0.95 -33.13 -4.69
CA LEU A 5 1.24 -33.34 -6.11
C LEU A 5 0.07 -34.04 -6.85
N ALA A 6 -0.68 -34.89 -6.17
CA ALA A 6 -1.86 -35.55 -6.75
C ALA A 6 -3.07 -34.60 -6.82
N LEU A 7 -3.20 -33.66 -5.88
CA LEU A 7 -4.24 -32.65 -5.89
C LEU A 7 -3.97 -31.60 -6.98
N LEU A 8 -2.72 -31.16 -7.14
CA LEU A 8 -2.28 -30.25 -8.18
C LEU A 8 -2.56 -30.79 -9.59
N LEU A 9 -2.28 -32.09 -9.83
CA LEU A 9 -2.57 -32.75 -11.12
C LEU A 9 -4.07 -32.91 -11.38
N ALA A 10 -4.90 -33.06 -10.35
CA ALA A 10 -6.35 -33.12 -10.49
C ALA A 10 -6.96 -31.74 -10.75
N LEU A 11 -6.42 -30.68 -10.14
CA LEU A 11 -6.87 -29.30 -10.34
C LEU A 11 -6.56 -28.79 -11.75
N VAL A 12 -5.35 -29.06 -12.27
CA VAL A 12 -4.98 -28.72 -13.66
C VAL A 12 -5.92 -29.36 -14.68
N MET A 13 -6.45 -30.56 -14.40
CA MET A 13 -7.41 -31.21 -15.29
C MET A 13 -8.82 -30.61 -15.18
N VAL A 14 -9.22 -30.03 -14.07
CA VAL A 14 -10.55 -29.40 -13.90
C VAL A 14 -10.58 -28.04 -14.59
N PHE A 15 -9.52 -27.25 -14.53
CA PHE A 15 -9.44 -25.98 -15.24
C PHE A 15 -9.37 -26.13 -16.76
N ALA A 16 -8.75 -27.18 -17.27
CA ALA A 16 -8.69 -27.47 -18.71
C ALA A 16 -10.06 -27.78 -19.33
N VAL A 17 -11.08 -28.09 -18.52
CA VAL A 17 -12.44 -28.44 -19.00
C VAL A 17 -13.42 -27.27 -18.87
N ALA A 18 -13.10 -26.22 -18.07
CA ALA A 18 -14.03 -25.12 -17.75
C ALA A 18 -13.79 -23.81 -18.52
N CYS A 19 -12.75 -23.69 -19.33
CA CYS A 19 -12.50 -22.49 -20.14
C CYS A 19 -12.58 -22.76 -21.64
N PRO A 20 -13.77 -22.72 -22.26
CA PRO A 20 -13.86 -22.77 -23.73
C PRO A 20 -13.38 -21.48 -24.42
N ALA A 21 -12.99 -20.45 -23.66
CA ALA A 21 -12.50 -19.15 -24.17
C ALA A 21 -10.98 -19.09 -24.41
N ALA A 22 -10.22 -20.12 -24.02
CA ALA A 22 -8.75 -20.09 -24.11
C ALA A 22 -8.20 -20.19 -25.55
N SER A 23 -9.02 -20.54 -26.54
CA SER A 23 -8.52 -20.79 -27.91
C SER A 23 -8.38 -19.55 -28.82
N ALA A 24 -8.86 -18.38 -28.40
CA ALA A 24 -8.74 -17.15 -29.16
C ALA A 24 -7.78 -16.11 -28.52
N ALA A 25 -7.28 -16.37 -27.30
CA ALA A 25 -6.43 -15.46 -26.55
C ALA A 25 -4.93 -15.79 -26.65
N ASP A 26 -4.53 -16.84 -27.37
CA ASP A 26 -3.13 -17.32 -27.45
C ASP A 26 -2.15 -16.28 -28.00
N ASP A 27 -2.62 -15.23 -28.69
CA ASP A 27 -1.78 -14.17 -29.29
C ASP A 27 -1.95 -12.79 -28.62
N TYR A 28 -2.86 -12.61 -27.65
CA TYR A 28 -3.04 -11.30 -27.01
C TYR A 28 -2.12 -11.10 -25.82
N THR A 29 -1.30 -10.05 -25.87
CA THR A 29 -0.46 -9.67 -24.74
C THR A 29 -1.19 -8.65 -23.87
N ILE A 30 -1.52 -9.05 -22.64
CA ILE A 30 -2.13 -8.18 -21.64
C ILE A 30 -1.06 -7.26 -21.07
N ARG A 31 -1.23 -5.95 -21.21
CA ARG A 31 -0.28 -4.96 -20.71
C ARG A 31 -0.70 -4.43 -19.34
N ILE A 32 0.18 -4.56 -18.37
CA ILE A 32 -0.04 -4.22 -16.98
C ILE A 32 0.87 -3.06 -16.58
N TYR A 33 0.28 -2.01 -16.01
CA TYR A 33 1.00 -0.96 -15.29
C TYR A 33 0.94 -1.24 -13.80
N SER A 34 2.08 -1.24 -13.12
CA SER A 34 2.13 -1.60 -11.70
C SER A 34 3.21 -0.81 -10.96
N ASN A 35 2.92 -0.41 -9.72
CA ASN A 35 3.94 0.03 -8.77
C ASN A 35 4.43 -1.11 -7.87
N SER A 36 3.77 -2.28 -7.91
CA SER A 36 4.15 -3.50 -7.19
C SER A 36 5.01 -4.42 -8.06
N ASN A 37 6.06 -3.86 -8.67
CA ASN A 37 6.82 -4.44 -9.78
C ASN A 37 8.30 -4.68 -9.45
N SER A 38 8.64 -5.14 -8.24
CA SER A 38 10.01 -5.62 -8.02
C SER A 38 10.38 -6.68 -9.06
N THR A 39 11.66 -6.85 -9.34
CA THR A 39 12.14 -7.83 -10.33
C THR A 39 11.62 -9.24 -10.03
N GLU A 40 11.57 -9.61 -8.75
CA GLU A 40 11.10 -10.91 -8.28
C GLU A 40 9.61 -11.07 -8.55
N ARG A 41 8.79 -10.11 -8.12
CA ARG A 41 7.32 -10.11 -8.32
C ARG A 41 6.95 -10.13 -9.81
N THR A 42 7.63 -9.31 -10.61
CA THR A 42 7.42 -9.26 -12.07
C THR A 42 7.77 -10.58 -12.72
N THR A 43 8.92 -11.17 -12.37
CA THR A 43 9.38 -12.45 -12.92
C THR A 43 8.43 -13.58 -12.55
N TRP A 44 8.02 -13.64 -11.28
CA TRP A 44 7.06 -14.63 -10.80
C TRP A 44 5.74 -14.53 -11.55
N LEU A 45 5.15 -13.33 -11.61
CA LEU A 45 3.84 -13.12 -12.24
C LEU A 45 3.86 -13.46 -13.74
N ILE A 46 4.94 -13.12 -14.47
CA ILE A 46 5.09 -13.48 -15.88
C ILE A 46 5.16 -15.01 -16.05
N ASN A 47 5.91 -15.69 -15.20
CA ASN A 47 6.07 -17.13 -15.29
C ASN A 47 4.77 -17.88 -14.95
N GLU A 48 4.09 -17.50 -13.87
CA GLU A 48 2.83 -18.13 -13.44
C GLU A 48 1.69 -17.83 -14.42
N ALA A 49 1.57 -16.59 -14.91
CA ALA A 49 0.63 -16.24 -15.95
C ALA A 49 0.83 -17.07 -17.23
N LYS A 50 2.08 -17.24 -17.64
CA LYS A 50 2.43 -18.08 -18.80
C LYS A 50 2.08 -19.55 -18.57
N ALA A 51 2.31 -20.08 -17.38
CA ALA A 51 1.92 -21.45 -17.02
C ALA A 51 0.40 -21.63 -17.04
N ALA A 52 -0.35 -20.58 -16.71
CA ALA A 52 -1.81 -20.53 -16.77
C ALA A 52 -2.37 -20.24 -18.18
N GLY A 53 -1.51 -20.03 -19.20
CA GLY A 53 -1.91 -19.78 -20.59
C GLY A 53 -2.12 -18.31 -20.95
N PHE A 54 -1.66 -17.37 -20.11
CA PHE A 54 -1.71 -15.95 -20.42
C PHE A 54 -0.36 -15.41 -20.88
N THR A 55 -0.39 -14.50 -21.86
CA THR A 55 0.78 -13.71 -22.22
C THR A 55 0.60 -12.32 -21.64
N ILE A 56 1.51 -11.91 -20.75
CA ILE A 56 1.47 -10.59 -20.12
C ILE A 56 2.76 -9.82 -20.37
N SER A 57 2.68 -8.50 -20.38
CA SER A 57 3.81 -7.61 -20.26
C SER A 57 3.55 -6.66 -19.09
N ILE A 58 4.49 -6.57 -18.18
CA ILE A 58 4.50 -5.55 -17.14
C ILE A 58 5.46 -4.50 -17.62
N ASP A 59 5.02 -3.24 -17.63
CA ASP A 59 5.87 -2.16 -18.13
C ASP A 59 7.11 -2.09 -17.24
N ASP A 60 8.24 -2.45 -17.85
CA ASP A 60 9.55 -2.58 -17.24
C ASP A 60 10.19 -1.21 -16.96
N ASN A 61 9.37 -0.20 -16.79
CA ASN A 61 9.81 0.99 -16.10
C ASN A 61 10.04 0.61 -14.63
N SER A 62 11.00 -0.30 -14.44
CA SER A 62 11.58 -0.71 -13.16
C SER A 62 12.07 0.48 -12.31
N VAL A 63 11.77 1.68 -12.73
CA VAL A 63 12.01 2.98 -12.13
C VAL A 63 10.68 3.69 -11.80
N ILE A 64 9.53 3.07 -12.03
CA ILE A 64 8.25 3.62 -11.56
C ILE A 64 8.22 3.46 -10.04
N SER A 65 8.92 4.34 -9.35
CA SER A 65 8.84 4.43 -7.92
C SER A 65 7.58 5.19 -7.52
N GLY A 66 6.53 4.44 -7.20
CA GLY A 66 5.31 4.95 -6.60
C GLY A 66 4.10 5.01 -7.56
N ASP A 67 2.94 5.02 -6.95
CA ASP A 67 1.62 4.95 -7.57
C ASP A 67 1.41 5.99 -8.68
N THR A 68 1.87 7.22 -8.45
CA THR A 68 1.71 8.34 -9.38
C THR A 68 2.39 8.08 -10.71
N ALA A 69 3.59 7.47 -10.69
CA ALA A 69 4.33 7.22 -11.92
C ALA A 69 3.67 6.12 -12.78
N ALA A 70 3.14 5.07 -12.15
CA ALA A 70 2.38 4.03 -12.85
C ALA A 70 1.15 4.60 -13.56
N ILE A 71 0.42 5.47 -12.87
CA ILE A 71 -0.76 6.13 -13.43
C ILE A 71 -0.36 7.07 -14.57
N GLN A 72 0.69 7.88 -14.40
CA GLN A 72 1.16 8.79 -15.45
C GLN A 72 1.59 8.02 -16.68
N ALA A 73 2.37 6.95 -16.53
CA ALA A 73 2.79 6.12 -17.66
C ALA A 73 1.58 5.52 -18.42
N ALA A 74 0.59 5.00 -17.70
CA ALA A 74 -0.63 4.49 -18.30
C ALA A 74 -1.41 5.60 -19.03
N ASN A 75 -1.52 6.78 -18.44
CA ASN A 75 -2.23 7.93 -19.02
C ASN A 75 -1.54 8.49 -20.27
N GLU A 76 -0.22 8.50 -20.30
CA GLU A 76 0.56 8.97 -21.45
C GLU A 76 0.52 7.98 -22.62
N ASN A 77 0.69 6.69 -22.33
CA ASN A 77 0.80 5.65 -23.36
C ASN A 77 -0.56 5.20 -23.90
N LYS A 78 -1.62 5.21 -23.08
CA LYS A 78 -3.01 4.84 -23.48
C LYS A 78 -3.18 3.41 -24.03
N ASP A 79 -2.26 2.53 -23.72
CA ASP A 79 -2.18 1.17 -24.29
C ASP A 79 -2.24 0.07 -23.21
N GLY A 80 -2.42 0.45 -21.94
CA GLY A 80 -2.57 -0.46 -20.84
C GLY A 80 -3.91 -1.17 -20.81
N ASP A 81 -3.91 -2.40 -20.35
CA ASP A 81 -5.11 -3.19 -20.11
C ASP A 81 -5.52 -3.20 -18.65
N LEU A 82 -4.52 -3.14 -17.75
CA LEU A 82 -4.69 -3.24 -16.31
C LEU A 82 -3.81 -2.22 -15.58
N ILE A 83 -4.28 -1.81 -14.42
CA ILE A 83 -3.42 -1.25 -13.37
C ILE A 83 -3.51 -2.16 -12.14
N PHE A 84 -2.34 -2.45 -11.53
CA PHE A 84 -2.22 -3.24 -10.32
C PHE A 84 -1.27 -2.56 -9.32
N GLY A 85 -1.58 -2.70 -8.02
CA GLY A 85 -0.71 -2.24 -6.94
C GLY A 85 -1.00 -0.83 -6.44
N LEU A 86 -2.06 -0.17 -6.93
CA LEU A 86 -2.48 1.14 -6.43
C LEU A 86 -3.34 1.00 -5.17
N ASN A 87 -3.17 1.93 -4.24
CA ASN A 87 -3.99 2.02 -3.03
C ASN A 87 -5.33 2.76 -3.27
N GLU A 88 -6.18 2.78 -2.26
CA GLU A 88 -7.52 3.38 -2.29
C GLU A 88 -7.50 4.84 -2.74
N THR A 89 -6.55 5.62 -2.24
CA THR A 89 -6.40 7.05 -2.57
C THR A 89 -6.19 7.26 -4.06
N ARG A 90 -5.34 6.43 -4.68
CA ARG A 90 -5.03 6.54 -6.11
C ARG A 90 -6.17 6.05 -6.99
N TRP A 91 -6.87 5.00 -6.55
CA TRP A 91 -8.08 4.55 -7.23
C TRP A 91 -9.19 5.59 -7.18
N GLY A 92 -9.38 6.29 -6.05
CA GLY A 92 -10.28 7.43 -5.95
C GLY A 92 -9.98 8.47 -7.02
N GLN A 93 -8.75 8.91 -7.12
CA GLN A 93 -8.32 9.88 -8.13
C GLN A 93 -8.57 9.42 -9.57
N LEU A 94 -8.34 8.12 -9.87
CA LEU A 94 -8.62 7.55 -11.18
C LEU A 94 -10.11 7.55 -11.52
N ILE A 95 -10.94 7.13 -10.58
CA ILE A 95 -12.39 7.02 -10.77
C ILE A 95 -13.04 8.39 -10.88
N ASP A 96 -12.55 9.38 -10.13
CA ASP A 96 -13.02 10.77 -10.16
C ASP A 96 -12.56 11.54 -11.41
N GLY A 97 -11.82 10.88 -12.31
CA GLY A 97 -11.44 11.46 -13.60
C GLY A 97 -10.27 12.45 -13.53
N ALA A 98 -9.41 12.33 -12.51
CA ALA A 98 -8.20 13.15 -12.39
C ALA A 98 -7.21 12.93 -13.56
N TYR A 99 -7.38 11.89 -14.35
CA TYR A 99 -6.51 11.52 -15.47
C TYR A 99 -7.31 11.43 -16.77
N GLU A 100 -7.08 12.37 -17.66
CA GLU A 100 -7.88 12.62 -18.88
C GLU A 100 -8.01 11.40 -19.82
N ASN A 101 -7.00 10.55 -19.88
CA ASN A 101 -6.92 9.46 -20.85
C ASN A 101 -7.19 8.09 -20.22
N LEU A 102 -7.54 8.03 -18.94
CA LEU A 102 -7.83 6.78 -18.25
C LEU A 102 -9.30 6.72 -17.87
N ALA A 103 -9.94 5.64 -18.25
CA ALA A 103 -11.24 5.24 -17.76
C ALA A 103 -11.16 3.80 -17.26
N ILE A 104 -11.97 3.48 -16.26
CA ILE A 104 -11.99 2.18 -15.61
C ILE A 104 -13.26 1.45 -15.99
N VAL A 105 -13.12 0.20 -16.39
CA VAL A 105 -14.25 -0.68 -16.77
C VAL A 105 -14.93 -1.19 -15.51
N ASP A 106 -16.26 -1.11 -15.48
CA ASP A 106 -17.04 -1.79 -14.46
C ASP A 106 -16.98 -3.30 -14.68
N TRP A 107 -16.65 -4.03 -13.64
CA TRP A 107 -16.59 -5.49 -13.66
C TRP A 107 -16.76 -6.06 -12.26
N THR A 108 -17.17 -7.32 -12.17
CA THR A 108 -17.30 -8.00 -10.88
C THR A 108 -16.68 -9.39 -11.02
N PRO A 109 -15.54 -9.65 -10.41
CA PRO A 109 -14.91 -10.97 -10.42
C PRO A 109 -15.70 -11.97 -9.57
N ALA A 110 -15.54 -13.26 -9.88
CA ALA A 110 -16.20 -14.33 -9.13
C ALA A 110 -15.80 -14.37 -7.64
N TRP A 111 -14.62 -13.86 -7.32
CA TRP A 111 -14.08 -13.79 -5.96
C TRP A 111 -14.34 -12.44 -5.26
N ALA A 112 -15.17 -11.55 -5.83
CA ALA A 112 -15.42 -10.22 -5.26
C ALA A 112 -15.95 -10.26 -3.81
N ASP A 113 -16.79 -11.26 -3.48
CA ASP A 113 -17.33 -11.44 -2.13
C ASP A 113 -16.27 -11.90 -1.10
N LYS A 114 -15.12 -12.38 -1.56
CA LYS A 114 -14.02 -12.87 -0.72
C LYS A 114 -13.04 -11.79 -0.27
N VAL A 115 -13.06 -10.63 -0.90
CA VAL A 115 -12.21 -9.51 -0.51
C VAL A 115 -12.93 -8.51 0.41
N GLY A 116 -14.17 -8.76 0.75
CA GLY A 116 -14.92 -8.00 1.76
C GLY A 116 -14.96 -6.50 1.46
N ALA A 117 -14.46 -5.69 2.37
CA ALA A 117 -14.42 -4.24 2.26
C ALA A 117 -13.33 -3.72 1.30
N TYR A 118 -12.42 -4.57 0.84
CA TYR A 118 -11.37 -4.18 -0.11
C TYR A 118 -11.88 -4.16 -1.55
N GLN A 119 -12.93 -3.37 -1.78
CA GLN A 119 -13.53 -3.13 -3.08
C GLN A 119 -13.72 -1.63 -3.26
N TYR A 120 -13.45 -1.13 -4.46
CA TYR A 120 -13.65 0.26 -4.79
C TYR A 120 -14.64 0.42 -5.93
N ASP A 121 -15.85 0.85 -5.59
CA ASP A 121 -16.94 1.24 -6.49
C ASP A 121 -17.26 0.21 -7.62
N GLY A 122 -17.06 -1.09 -7.36
CA GLY A 122 -17.26 -2.13 -8.38
C GLY A 122 -16.32 -2.07 -9.57
N LYS A 123 -15.17 -1.38 -9.43
CA LYS A 123 -14.19 -1.12 -10.48
C LYS A 123 -12.80 -1.63 -10.15
N ALA A 124 -12.45 -1.65 -8.87
CA ALA A 124 -11.17 -2.16 -8.40
C ALA A 124 -11.36 -3.07 -7.19
N TYR A 125 -10.49 -4.07 -7.08
CA TYR A 125 -10.56 -5.09 -6.04
C TYR A 125 -9.18 -5.33 -5.46
N GLY A 126 -9.12 -5.39 -4.13
CA GLY A 126 -7.88 -5.61 -3.39
C GLY A 126 -7.35 -7.02 -3.59
N LEU A 127 -6.06 -7.13 -3.78
CA LEU A 127 -5.34 -8.40 -3.87
C LEU A 127 -4.47 -8.62 -2.63
N VAL A 128 -3.73 -7.61 -2.23
CA VAL A 128 -2.74 -7.69 -1.15
C VAL A 128 -3.03 -6.61 -0.12
N ILE A 129 -2.98 -6.95 1.15
CA ILE A 129 -3.09 -6.00 2.26
C ILE A 129 -1.69 -5.68 2.79
N GLN A 130 -1.46 -4.40 3.03
CA GLN A 130 -0.28 -3.90 3.74
C GLN A 130 -0.75 -3.02 4.89
N ASN A 131 -0.30 -3.30 6.10
CA ASN A 131 -0.49 -2.38 7.19
C ASN A 131 0.79 -1.61 7.51
N VAL A 132 0.61 -0.41 8.02
CA VAL A 132 1.69 0.44 8.50
C VAL A 132 1.86 0.20 9.98
N LEU A 133 3.08 0.01 10.41
CA LEU A 133 3.41 -0.32 11.78
C LEU A 133 4.46 0.67 12.31
N MET A 134 4.39 0.93 13.61
CA MET A 134 5.50 1.51 14.37
C MET A 134 6.23 0.38 15.11
N LEU A 135 7.52 0.26 14.88
CA LEU A 135 8.36 -0.76 15.50
C LEU A 135 9.31 -0.14 16.52
N TYR A 136 9.63 -0.89 17.55
CA TYR A 136 10.66 -0.55 18.52
C TYR A 136 11.51 -1.77 18.88
N ARG A 137 12.70 -1.53 19.40
CA ARG A 137 13.56 -2.61 19.91
C ARG A 137 13.14 -2.99 21.33
N ASN A 138 12.63 -4.20 21.50
CA ASN A 138 12.17 -4.68 22.80
C ASN A 138 13.32 -5.07 23.74
N ASP A 139 14.51 -5.37 23.24
CA ASP A 139 15.73 -5.59 24.03
C ASP A 139 16.20 -4.30 24.74
N GLU A 140 15.87 -3.12 24.19
CA GLU A 140 16.19 -1.83 24.82
C GLU A 140 15.04 -1.29 25.68
N TYR A 141 13.80 -1.41 25.22
CA TYR A 141 12.62 -0.78 25.83
C TYR A 141 11.64 -1.76 26.46
N GLY A 142 11.52 -3.00 25.93
CA GLY A 142 10.59 -4.01 26.41
C GLY A 142 11.13 -4.94 27.49
N THR A 143 12.45 -5.11 27.61
CA THR A 143 13.08 -6.05 28.55
C THR A 143 12.83 -5.71 30.04
N ASN A 144 12.40 -4.49 30.33
CA ASN A 144 12.02 -4.06 31.68
C ASN A 144 10.49 -4.09 31.89
N GLY A 145 9.74 -4.75 31.01
CA GLY A 145 8.28 -4.82 31.09
C GLY A 145 7.56 -3.53 30.68
N THR A 146 8.25 -2.63 29.99
CA THR A 146 7.66 -1.40 29.47
C THR A 146 7.37 -1.60 27.99
N GLU A 147 6.21 -2.15 27.69
CA GLU A 147 5.65 -2.10 26.33
C GLU A 147 5.38 -0.64 25.95
N LEU A 148 5.72 -0.26 24.73
CA LEU A 148 5.34 1.06 24.24
C LEU A 148 3.87 1.02 23.84
N HIS A 149 3.06 1.74 24.59
CA HIS A 149 1.62 1.81 24.44
C HIS A 149 1.16 3.26 24.29
N PHE A 150 0.31 3.52 23.29
CA PHE A 150 -0.27 4.83 23.02
C PHE A 150 -1.76 4.69 22.67
N ASP A 151 -2.55 5.74 22.93
CA ASP A 151 -3.94 5.76 22.50
C ASP A 151 -4.04 6.01 20.98
N HIS A 152 -3.25 6.96 20.44
CA HIS A 152 -3.28 7.39 19.05
C HIS A 152 -1.88 7.46 18.45
N TRP A 153 -1.76 7.34 17.15
CA TRP A 153 -0.49 7.53 16.43
C TRP A 153 0.15 8.90 16.72
N ALA A 154 -0.68 9.94 16.86
CA ALA A 154 -0.21 11.28 17.20
C ALA A 154 0.44 11.36 18.59
N ASP A 155 0.13 10.45 19.52
CA ASP A 155 0.71 10.46 20.86
C ASP A 155 2.18 10.06 20.83
N VAL A 156 2.59 9.26 19.83
CA VAL A 156 4.00 8.94 19.57
C VAL A 156 4.81 10.23 19.40
N VAL A 157 4.25 11.22 18.71
CA VAL A 157 4.88 12.53 18.47
C VAL A 157 5.16 13.30 19.76
N ASN A 158 4.34 13.09 20.78
CA ASN A 158 4.44 13.78 22.07
C ASN A 158 5.13 12.95 23.16
N SER A 159 5.54 11.72 22.83
CA SER A 159 6.10 10.76 23.79
C SER A 159 7.48 11.12 24.31
N GLY A 160 8.23 11.95 23.57
CA GLY A 160 9.64 12.22 23.83
C GLY A 160 10.59 11.14 23.30
N PHE A 161 10.09 10.05 22.73
CA PHE A 161 10.91 9.10 22.00
C PHE A 161 11.40 9.70 20.68
N THR A 162 12.57 9.30 20.22
CA THR A 162 13.04 9.62 18.87
C THR A 162 12.45 8.61 17.88
N TRP A 163 12.05 9.06 16.72
CA TRP A 163 11.51 8.18 15.67
C TRP A 163 12.12 8.48 14.31
N TYR A 164 12.11 7.45 13.46
CA TYR A 164 12.47 7.58 12.06
C TYR A 164 11.24 7.87 11.22
N ARG A 165 11.39 8.78 10.28
CA ARG A 165 10.40 9.06 9.23
C ARG A 165 11.05 9.10 7.85
N GLN A 166 10.31 8.78 6.84
CA GLN A 166 10.75 9.04 5.47
C GLN A 166 10.60 10.53 5.13
N ASN A 167 11.45 11.04 4.27
CA ASN A 167 11.50 12.47 3.93
C ASN A 167 10.78 12.85 2.63
N LYS A 168 9.92 12.00 2.08
CA LYS A 168 9.25 12.23 0.78
C LYS A 168 7.76 12.51 0.96
N ILE A 169 7.30 13.69 0.54
CA ILE A 169 5.86 14.06 0.57
C ILE A 169 5.00 13.05 -0.21
N GLY A 170 5.45 12.61 -1.37
CA GLY A 170 4.67 11.79 -2.30
C GLY A 170 4.88 10.28 -2.17
N GLY A 171 5.65 9.82 -1.18
CA GLY A 171 5.87 8.38 -0.98
C GLY A 171 4.66 7.72 -0.33
N THR A 172 4.33 6.49 -0.75
CA THR A 172 3.16 5.75 -0.24
C THR A 172 3.26 5.56 1.28
N THR A 173 4.43 5.21 1.81
CA THR A 173 4.66 5.08 3.26
C THR A 173 4.31 6.36 4.01
N ASN A 174 4.84 7.50 3.57
CA ASN A 174 4.54 8.77 4.21
C ASN A 174 3.07 9.13 4.18
N ALA A 175 2.39 8.90 3.05
CA ALA A 175 0.97 9.19 2.94
C ALA A 175 0.16 8.37 3.96
N ASN A 176 0.55 7.13 4.19
CA ASN A 176 -0.14 6.26 5.14
C ASN A 176 0.15 6.63 6.60
N ILE A 177 1.40 6.94 6.95
CA ILE A 177 1.75 7.44 8.29
C ILE A 177 1.06 8.78 8.55
N ASN A 178 1.06 9.69 7.59
CA ASN A 178 0.36 10.95 7.72
C ASN A 178 -1.13 10.74 7.98
N SER A 179 -1.75 9.83 7.21
CA SER A 179 -3.15 9.45 7.41
C SER A 179 -3.37 8.83 8.78
N ALA A 180 -2.46 7.99 9.26
CA ALA A 180 -2.54 7.39 10.58
C ALA A 180 -2.46 8.43 11.70
N ILE A 181 -1.55 9.38 11.60
CA ILE A 181 -1.42 10.49 12.58
C ILE A 181 -2.67 11.37 12.59
N LEU A 182 -3.23 11.66 11.40
CA LEU A 182 -4.38 12.54 11.26
C LEU A 182 -5.71 11.89 11.64
N TYR A 183 -5.77 10.56 11.77
CA TYR A 183 -7.01 9.83 12.06
C TYR A 183 -7.78 10.37 13.27
N ALA A 184 -7.10 10.56 14.39
CA ALA A 184 -7.71 11.05 15.63
C ALA A 184 -8.17 12.53 15.56
N PHE A 185 -7.78 13.25 14.52
CA PHE A 185 -8.06 14.67 14.33
C PHE A 185 -9.04 14.95 13.19
N THR A 186 -9.73 13.93 12.71
CA THR A 186 -10.72 14.05 11.65
C THR A 186 -11.86 14.98 12.10
N ASP A 187 -12.13 16.01 11.32
CA ASP A 187 -13.16 17.02 11.56
C ASP A 187 -13.77 17.45 10.21
N PRO A 188 -14.87 16.81 9.77
CA PRO A 188 -15.47 17.07 8.45
C PRO A 188 -15.88 18.53 8.23
N ASP A 189 -16.11 19.29 9.28
CA ASP A 189 -16.50 20.72 9.22
C ASP A 189 -15.28 21.66 9.16
N SER A 190 -14.06 21.11 9.28
CA SER A 190 -12.84 21.92 9.26
C SER A 190 -12.51 22.42 7.84
N PRO A 191 -12.25 23.73 7.66
CA PRO A 191 -11.80 24.27 6.37
C PRO A 191 -10.38 23.84 6.00
N ALA A 192 -9.68 23.17 6.88
CA ALA A 192 -8.31 22.71 6.71
C ALA A 192 -8.28 21.27 6.15
N GLY A 193 -9.00 21.02 5.07
CA GLY A 193 -9.04 19.69 4.42
C GLY A 193 -9.69 18.62 5.31
N GLY A 194 -10.71 18.99 6.11
CA GLY A 194 -11.40 18.03 6.95
C GLY A 194 -10.61 17.53 8.17
N ILE A 195 -9.54 18.23 8.56
CA ILE A 195 -8.69 17.90 9.72
C ILE A 195 -8.67 19.11 10.67
N SER A 196 -8.76 18.86 11.96
CA SER A 196 -8.63 19.92 12.96
C SER A 196 -7.23 20.55 12.96
N LEU A 197 -7.12 21.77 13.48
CA LEU A 197 -5.83 22.46 13.60
C LEU A 197 -4.80 21.66 14.40
N ASP A 198 -5.24 20.97 15.44
CA ASP A 198 -4.34 20.16 16.29
C ASP A 198 -3.75 18.98 15.53
N GLY A 199 -4.48 18.42 14.56
CA GLY A 199 -3.96 17.39 13.66
C GLY A 199 -2.80 17.90 12.80
N TRP A 200 -2.95 19.08 12.22
CA TRP A 200 -1.88 19.69 11.43
C TRP A 200 -0.65 20.04 12.29
N LYS A 201 -0.85 20.51 13.51
CA LYS A 201 0.23 20.76 14.48
C LYS A 201 0.94 19.45 14.85
N ALA A 202 0.21 18.36 15.08
CA ALA A 202 0.79 17.05 15.37
C ALA A 202 1.62 16.54 14.20
N LEU A 203 1.09 16.62 12.98
CA LEU A 203 1.83 16.21 11.79
C LEU A 203 3.07 17.08 11.52
N TRP A 204 2.97 18.40 11.74
CA TRP A 204 4.13 19.30 11.66
C TRP A 204 5.22 18.86 12.64
N LYS A 205 4.86 18.65 13.89
CA LYS A 205 5.78 18.20 14.93
C LYS A 205 6.41 16.85 14.58
N PHE A 206 5.65 15.91 14.03
CA PHE A 206 6.17 14.64 13.53
C PHE A 206 7.25 14.85 12.46
N CYS A 207 7.02 15.74 11.52
CA CYS A 207 8.02 16.07 10.50
C CYS A 207 9.22 16.82 11.06
N ALA A 208 9.02 17.72 12.04
CA ALA A 208 10.08 18.56 12.60
C ALA A 208 11.01 17.80 13.54
N ASP A 209 10.47 16.96 14.40
CA ASP A 209 11.21 16.28 15.46
C ASP A 209 11.74 14.90 15.04
N GLY A 210 11.11 14.28 14.02
CA GLY A 210 11.55 12.98 13.52
C GLY A 210 12.88 13.05 12.77
N LYS A 211 13.69 12.02 12.93
CA LYS A 211 14.91 11.87 12.12
C LYS A 211 14.52 11.38 10.72
N SER A 212 14.94 12.12 9.71
CA SER A 212 14.76 11.70 8.32
C SER A 212 15.95 10.93 7.82
N GLY A 213 15.70 10.05 6.87
CA GLY A 213 16.67 9.11 6.40
C GLY A 213 17.81 9.66 5.60
N GLY A 214 17.85 10.83 5.05
CA GLY A 214 18.95 11.29 4.23
C GLY A 214 19.68 10.14 3.49
N ASP A 215 20.93 10.33 3.21
CA ASP A 215 21.81 9.28 2.67
C ASP A 215 22.37 8.33 3.74
N ASP A 216 22.13 8.63 5.03
CA ASP A 216 22.71 7.90 6.14
C ASP A 216 21.96 6.60 6.50
N TYR A 217 20.69 6.51 6.10
CA TYR A 217 19.84 5.34 6.36
C TYR A 217 19.31 4.78 5.05
N LYS A 218 19.77 3.60 4.71
CA LYS A 218 19.33 2.90 3.51
C LYS A 218 17.91 2.35 3.67
N TYR A 219 17.59 1.91 4.89
CA TYR A 219 16.31 1.29 5.24
C TYR A 219 15.86 1.70 6.64
N GLY A 220 14.56 1.59 6.94
CA GLY A 220 13.99 1.96 8.24
C GLY A 220 14.55 1.17 9.43
N PHE A 221 15.15 0.00 9.24
CA PHE A 221 15.85 -0.75 10.29
C PHE A 221 17.21 -0.16 10.65
N ASP A 222 17.89 0.51 9.74
CA ASP A 222 19.22 1.06 9.99
C ASP A 222 19.25 1.98 11.22
N PRO A 223 18.34 2.95 11.37
CA PRO A 223 18.35 3.83 12.53
C PRO A 223 17.97 3.11 13.83
N LEU A 224 17.10 2.08 13.78
CA LEU A 224 16.81 1.23 14.95
C LEU A 224 18.05 0.45 15.38
N ASN A 225 18.71 -0.23 14.44
CA ASN A 225 19.90 -1.05 14.71
C ASN A 225 21.08 -0.23 15.22
N LYS A 226 21.21 1.01 14.75
CA LYS A 226 22.24 1.94 15.23
C LYS A 226 21.93 2.55 16.60
N GLY A 227 20.68 2.38 17.10
CA GLY A 227 20.23 3.05 18.32
C GLY A 227 20.00 4.55 18.14
N ASP A 228 19.90 5.03 16.90
CA ASP A 228 19.70 6.45 16.59
C ASP A 228 18.26 6.89 16.83
N VAL A 229 17.33 5.95 16.77
CA VAL A 229 15.91 6.16 17.04
C VAL A 229 15.35 5.04 17.92
N ALA A 230 14.34 5.36 18.70
CA ALA A 230 13.62 4.40 19.52
C ALA A 230 12.51 3.69 18.72
N ILE A 231 11.90 4.39 17.78
CA ILE A 231 10.74 3.94 17.01
C ILE A 231 11.01 4.17 15.52
N SER A 232 10.61 3.23 14.69
CA SER A 232 10.64 3.37 13.22
C SER A 232 9.34 2.94 12.60
N GLU A 233 8.98 3.57 11.48
CA GLU A 233 7.82 3.22 10.68
C GLU A 233 8.15 2.09 9.71
N PHE A 234 7.22 1.15 9.53
CA PHE A 234 7.41 0.01 8.65
C PHE A 234 6.11 -0.48 8.03
N TYR A 235 6.23 -1.15 6.87
CA TYR A 235 5.15 -1.96 6.32
C TYR A 235 5.24 -3.41 6.80
N SER A 236 4.10 -4.03 7.02
CA SER A 236 4.02 -5.44 7.43
C SER A 236 4.74 -6.39 6.46
N SER A 237 4.58 -6.18 5.15
CA SER A 237 5.26 -6.98 4.13
C SER A 237 6.79 -6.88 4.16
N ALA A 238 7.33 -5.78 4.69
CA ALA A 238 8.78 -5.63 4.84
C ALA A 238 9.34 -6.39 6.04
N LEU A 239 8.50 -6.83 6.99
CA LEU A 239 8.95 -7.56 8.18
C LEU A 239 9.10 -9.06 7.94
N TYR A 240 8.32 -9.60 7.01
CA TYR A 240 8.27 -11.03 6.73
C TYR A 240 8.87 -11.40 5.37
N GLY A 241 9.36 -10.39 4.61
CA GLY A 241 10.00 -10.62 3.32
C GLY A 241 11.17 -11.59 3.46
N LYS A 242 11.18 -12.66 2.64
CA LYS A 242 12.29 -13.59 2.60
C LYS A 242 13.58 -12.83 2.32
N ILE A 243 14.54 -12.96 3.25
CA ILE A 243 15.88 -12.39 3.12
C ILE A 243 16.67 -13.28 2.14
N ASP A 244 16.28 -13.25 0.89
CA ASP A 244 17.08 -13.88 -0.16
C ASP A 244 18.09 -12.85 -0.65
N ALA A 245 19.37 -13.23 -0.68
CA ALA A 245 20.39 -12.43 -1.32
C ALA A 245 19.98 -12.21 -2.77
N ALA A 246 19.93 -10.96 -3.20
CA ALA A 246 19.67 -10.66 -4.60
C ALA A 246 20.63 -11.47 -5.50
N ALA A 247 20.17 -11.87 -6.68
CA ALA A 247 20.94 -12.70 -7.59
C ALA A 247 22.31 -12.11 -7.98
N ASP A 248 22.51 -10.80 -7.76
CA ASP A 248 23.77 -10.08 -7.95
C ASP A 248 24.66 -10.04 -6.71
N GLY A 249 24.23 -10.68 -5.60
CA GLY A 249 24.95 -10.68 -4.32
C GLY A 249 24.81 -9.39 -3.53
N SER A 250 23.91 -8.46 -3.95
CA SER A 250 23.58 -7.29 -3.16
C SER A 250 22.73 -7.70 -1.95
N GLU A 251 22.91 -6.96 -0.84
CA GLU A 251 22.11 -7.21 0.35
C GLU A 251 20.65 -6.76 0.12
N HIS A 252 19.71 -7.63 0.49
CA HIS A 252 18.28 -7.30 0.47
C HIS A 252 17.98 -6.14 1.47
N PRO A 253 16.96 -5.31 1.21
CA PRO A 253 16.54 -4.22 2.13
C PRO A 253 16.36 -4.60 3.60
N LEU A 254 16.07 -5.85 3.86
CA LEU A 254 15.87 -6.38 5.21
C LEU A 254 17.14 -6.92 5.87
N VAL A 255 18.27 -6.94 5.15
CA VAL A 255 19.57 -7.28 5.78
C VAL A 255 19.85 -6.25 6.86
N GLY A 256 20.03 -6.74 8.08
CA GLY A 256 20.18 -5.90 9.25
C GLY A 256 18.86 -5.62 10.00
N ALA A 257 17.74 -6.21 9.61
CA ALA A 257 16.57 -6.27 10.48
C ALA A 257 16.98 -6.88 11.83
N PRO A 258 16.47 -6.37 12.97
CA PRO A 258 16.67 -7.03 14.25
C PRO A 258 16.12 -8.45 14.15
N GLU A 259 16.74 -9.39 14.87
CA GLU A 259 16.16 -10.71 15.02
C GLU A 259 14.72 -10.58 15.55
N PRO A 260 13.76 -11.39 15.08
CA PRO A 260 12.34 -11.24 15.43
C PRO A 260 12.07 -11.17 16.93
N GLU A 261 12.92 -11.80 17.75
CA GLU A 261 12.84 -11.73 19.21
C GLU A 261 13.31 -10.39 19.81
N ASN A 262 13.95 -9.53 19.02
CA ASN A 262 14.55 -8.27 19.47
C ASN A 262 13.75 -7.03 19.07
N TRP A 263 12.63 -7.19 18.41
CA TRP A 263 11.74 -6.08 18.08
C TRP A 263 10.28 -6.42 18.38
N ASP A 264 9.46 -5.40 18.51
CA ASP A 264 8.03 -5.52 18.70
C ASP A 264 7.31 -4.35 18.05
N VAL A 265 5.99 -4.49 17.90
CA VAL A 265 5.13 -3.44 17.37
C VAL A 265 4.69 -2.53 18.51
N VAL A 266 4.78 -1.22 18.30
CA VAL A 266 4.22 -0.25 19.25
C VAL A 266 2.71 -0.49 19.33
N ASP A 267 2.21 -0.74 20.55
CA ASP A 267 0.79 -0.93 20.78
C ASP A 267 0.06 0.42 20.71
N ILE A 268 -0.78 0.58 19.71
CA ILE A 268 -1.63 1.77 19.53
C ILE A 268 -3.08 1.32 19.61
N LYS A 269 -3.81 1.84 20.59
CA LYS A 269 -5.18 1.44 20.90
C LYS A 269 -6.15 1.60 19.72
N ASP A 270 -5.99 2.63 18.91
CA ASP A 270 -6.80 2.81 17.71
C ASP A 270 -6.55 1.71 16.67
N GLY A 271 -5.39 1.06 16.73
CA GLY A 271 -4.94 0.14 15.70
C GLY A 271 -4.05 0.81 14.65
N THR A 272 -4.14 0.36 13.40
CA THR A 272 -3.29 0.86 12.33
C THR A 272 -4.08 1.12 11.04
N TYR A 273 -3.42 1.77 10.09
CA TYR A 273 -3.98 2.04 8.78
C TYR A 273 -3.54 0.95 7.79
N TYR A 274 -4.48 0.07 7.44
CA TYR A 274 -4.27 -0.92 6.39
C TYR A 274 -4.62 -0.32 5.04
N ILE A 275 -3.77 -0.61 4.07
CA ILE A 275 -4.06 -0.36 2.67
C ILE A 275 -4.11 -1.68 1.92
N ALA A 276 -4.89 -1.71 0.85
CA ALA A 276 -4.83 -2.80 -0.10
C ALA A 276 -4.18 -2.33 -1.40
N GLU A 277 -3.48 -3.25 -2.05
CA GLU A 277 -3.05 -3.09 -3.43
C GLU A 277 -4.15 -3.64 -4.32
N TYR A 278 -4.75 -2.76 -5.12
CA TYR A 278 -5.90 -3.09 -5.95
C TYR A 278 -5.51 -3.39 -7.39
N ILE A 279 -6.36 -4.18 -8.05
CA ILE A 279 -6.34 -4.38 -9.49
C ILE A 279 -7.62 -3.84 -10.13
N GLY A 280 -7.49 -3.21 -11.30
CA GLY A 280 -8.63 -2.75 -12.09
C GLY A 280 -8.33 -2.76 -13.57
N ILE A 281 -9.39 -2.86 -14.37
CA ILE A 281 -9.33 -2.97 -15.83
C ILE A 281 -9.46 -1.57 -16.43
N LEU A 282 -8.49 -1.19 -17.26
CA LEU A 282 -8.53 0.06 -18.01
C LEU A 282 -9.43 -0.09 -19.24
N ASP A 283 -10.20 0.96 -19.54
CA ASP A 283 -10.90 1.06 -20.82
C ASP A 283 -9.89 1.47 -21.91
N LYS A 284 -9.63 0.53 -22.83
CA LYS A 284 -8.67 0.70 -23.91
C LYS A 284 -9.37 0.81 -25.23
N ALA A 285 -9.21 1.92 -25.90
CA ALA A 285 -9.81 2.17 -27.21
C ALA A 285 -9.38 1.10 -28.23
N GLY A 286 -10.37 0.52 -28.90
CA GLY A 286 -10.14 -0.47 -29.98
C GLY A 286 -9.90 -1.90 -29.48
N ARG A 287 -9.95 -2.16 -28.16
CA ARG A 287 -9.89 -3.51 -27.63
C ARG A 287 -11.17 -4.29 -28.03
N SER A 288 -10.99 -5.47 -28.60
CA SER A 288 -12.09 -6.34 -29.02
C SER A 288 -12.82 -6.98 -27.82
N GLU A 289 -13.96 -7.61 -28.07
CA GLU A 289 -14.69 -8.38 -27.03
C GLU A 289 -13.87 -9.58 -26.56
N GLU A 290 -13.16 -10.26 -27.46
CA GLU A 290 -12.28 -11.38 -27.15
C GLU A 290 -11.08 -10.97 -26.28
N GLU A 291 -10.44 -9.86 -26.64
CA GLU A 291 -9.35 -9.29 -25.84
C GLU A 291 -9.84 -8.85 -24.44
N THR A 292 -11.03 -8.24 -24.38
CA THR A 292 -11.66 -7.88 -23.10
C THR A 292 -11.95 -9.12 -22.24
N ALA A 293 -12.39 -10.21 -22.86
CA ALA A 293 -12.63 -11.48 -22.17
C ALA A 293 -11.32 -12.07 -21.65
N ALA A 294 -10.21 -11.98 -22.41
CA ALA A 294 -8.89 -12.42 -21.99
C ALA A 294 -8.37 -11.63 -20.77
N VAL A 295 -8.53 -10.31 -20.78
CA VAL A 295 -8.17 -9.46 -19.65
C VAL A 295 -8.96 -9.81 -18.40
N LYS A 296 -10.29 -10.01 -18.52
CA LYS A 296 -11.12 -10.43 -17.39
C LYS A 296 -10.74 -11.81 -16.89
N ALA A 297 -10.46 -12.76 -17.78
CA ALA A 297 -10.03 -14.11 -17.41
C ALA A 297 -8.68 -14.09 -16.64
N PHE A 298 -7.74 -13.23 -17.05
CA PHE A 298 -6.51 -13.02 -16.28
C PHE A 298 -6.79 -12.47 -14.89
N CYS A 299 -7.68 -11.48 -14.75
CA CYS A 299 -8.05 -10.93 -13.45
C CYS A 299 -8.74 -11.98 -12.56
N GLU A 300 -9.61 -12.82 -13.13
CA GLU A 300 -10.22 -13.95 -12.42
C GLU A 300 -9.19 -14.93 -11.90
N TRP A 301 -8.20 -15.27 -12.73
CA TRP A 301 -7.09 -16.14 -12.36
C TRP A 301 -6.21 -15.50 -11.28
N PHE A 302 -5.76 -14.24 -11.48
CA PHE A 302 -4.80 -13.60 -10.58
C PHE A 302 -5.38 -13.35 -9.19
N GLY A 303 -6.69 -13.05 -9.08
CA GLY A 303 -7.37 -12.85 -7.79
C GLY A 303 -7.97 -14.11 -7.19
N SER A 304 -7.79 -15.28 -7.82
CA SER A 304 -8.27 -16.56 -7.25
C SER A 304 -7.57 -16.88 -5.93
N ALA A 305 -8.21 -17.69 -5.08
CA ALA A 305 -7.67 -18.04 -3.78
C ALA A 305 -6.31 -18.74 -3.89
N GLU A 306 -6.17 -19.65 -4.86
CA GLU A 306 -4.94 -20.41 -5.06
C GLU A 306 -3.77 -19.51 -5.46
N VAL A 307 -3.98 -18.62 -6.44
CA VAL A 307 -2.91 -17.75 -6.94
C VAL A 307 -2.54 -16.69 -5.91
N GLN A 308 -3.53 -16.18 -5.16
CA GLN A 308 -3.26 -15.22 -4.08
C GLN A 308 -2.58 -15.89 -2.88
N ALA A 309 -2.84 -17.17 -2.61
CA ALA A 309 -2.12 -17.93 -1.59
C ALA A 309 -0.66 -18.16 -2.00
N ASP A 310 -0.41 -18.55 -3.26
CA ASP A 310 0.93 -18.73 -3.78
C ASP A 310 1.72 -17.41 -3.78
N TRP A 311 1.07 -16.29 -4.18
CA TRP A 311 1.67 -14.95 -4.09
C TRP A 311 2.03 -14.59 -2.64
N ALA A 312 1.12 -14.84 -1.70
CA ALA A 312 1.32 -14.52 -0.29
C ALA A 312 2.47 -15.35 0.31
N ASP A 313 2.56 -16.64 -0.01
CA ASP A 313 3.66 -17.52 0.45
C ASP A 313 5.00 -17.12 -0.17
N GLU A 314 5.02 -16.72 -1.45
CA GLU A 314 6.26 -16.32 -2.12
C GLU A 314 6.79 -14.99 -1.65
N PHE A 315 5.90 -14.01 -1.37
CA PHE A 315 6.28 -12.63 -1.06
C PHE A 315 5.94 -12.19 0.36
N ASP A 316 5.65 -13.11 1.27
CA ASP A 316 5.32 -12.87 2.68
C ASP A 316 4.29 -11.74 2.86
N SER A 317 3.25 -11.74 1.99
CA SER A 317 2.20 -10.73 1.99
C SER A 317 0.90 -11.29 2.54
N PHE A 318 -0.03 -10.41 2.95
CA PHE A 318 -1.34 -10.83 3.42
C PHE A 318 -2.38 -10.65 2.31
N PRO A 319 -3.06 -11.72 1.85
CA PRO A 319 -4.03 -11.62 0.77
C PRO A 319 -5.33 -10.97 1.24
N CYS A 320 -5.95 -10.14 0.38
CA CYS A 320 -7.30 -9.63 0.62
C CYS A 320 -8.36 -10.74 0.53
N ASN A 321 -8.10 -11.76 -0.29
CA ASN A 321 -8.98 -12.90 -0.43
C ASN A 321 -8.92 -13.78 0.81
N THR A 322 -10.04 -13.85 1.55
CA THR A 322 -10.12 -14.59 2.82
C THR A 322 -9.88 -16.09 2.66
N GLU A 323 -10.28 -16.68 1.53
CA GLU A 323 -10.00 -18.09 1.25
C GLU A 323 -8.49 -18.32 1.04
N ALA A 324 -7.80 -17.38 0.39
CA ALA A 324 -6.35 -17.43 0.25
C ALA A 324 -5.64 -17.31 1.61
N ALA A 325 -6.10 -16.41 2.47
CA ALA A 325 -5.56 -16.25 3.82
C ALA A 325 -5.70 -17.55 4.64
N ASP A 326 -6.86 -18.20 4.56
CA ASP A 326 -7.09 -19.49 5.21
C ASP A 326 -6.16 -20.59 4.67
N MET A 327 -5.84 -20.57 3.37
CA MET A 327 -4.91 -21.54 2.75
C MET A 327 -3.47 -21.35 3.21
N VAL A 328 -3.01 -20.10 3.33
CA VAL A 328 -1.62 -19.78 3.70
C VAL A 328 -1.38 -20.01 5.19
N TYR A 329 -2.30 -19.54 6.02
CA TYR A 329 -2.08 -19.46 7.46
C TYR A 329 -2.77 -20.59 8.25
N GLU A 330 -3.60 -21.40 7.62
CA GLU A 330 -4.33 -22.52 8.27
C GLU A 330 -5.06 -22.08 9.57
N GLY A 331 -5.49 -20.79 9.62
CA GLY A 331 -6.10 -20.19 10.79
C GLY A 331 -5.12 -19.60 11.82
N ASP A 332 -3.82 -19.70 11.61
CA ASP A 332 -2.77 -19.10 12.46
C ASP A 332 -2.28 -17.77 11.86
N ILE A 333 -3.20 -16.82 11.74
CA ILE A 333 -2.92 -15.49 11.16
C ILE A 333 -1.88 -14.76 12.02
N PRO A 334 -0.79 -14.23 11.41
CA PRO A 334 0.23 -13.50 12.14
C PRO A 334 -0.36 -12.35 12.97
N PRO A 335 0.07 -12.15 14.22
CA PRO A 335 -0.52 -11.18 15.15
C PRO A 335 -0.59 -9.76 14.60
N ILE A 336 0.36 -9.36 13.74
CA ILE A 336 0.37 -8.03 13.12
C ILE A 336 -0.83 -7.77 12.20
N TYR A 337 -1.45 -8.81 11.63
CA TYR A 337 -2.65 -8.69 10.81
C TYR A 337 -3.94 -8.78 11.64
N LEU A 338 -3.82 -9.04 12.94
CA LEU A 338 -4.93 -8.99 13.90
C LEU A 338 -5.08 -7.61 14.57
N ILE A 339 -4.12 -6.70 14.34
CA ILE A 339 -4.22 -5.32 14.83
C ILE A 339 -5.45 -4.66 14.19
N PRO A 340 -6.29 -3.93 14.94
CA PRO A 340 -7.47 -3.28 14.39
C PRO A 340 -7.13 -2.36 13.20
N ASN A 341 -7.94 -2.44 12.14
CA ASN A 341 -7.80 -1.58 10.96
C ASN A 341 -8.80 -0.43 11.02
N PHE A 342 -8.35 0.76 11.33
CA PHE A 342 -9.23 1.93 11.37
C PHE A 342 -9.53 2.54 9.99
N ALA A 343 -8.86 2.09 8.93
CA ALA A 343 -9.16 2.55 7.57
C ALA A 343 -10.62 2.26 7.16
N LEU A 344 -11.20 1.21 7.71
CA LEU A 344 -12.59 0.78 7.45
C LEU A 344 -13.61 1.40 8.41
N ASN A 345 -13.18 2.16 9.42
CA ASN A 345 -14.09 2.82 10.35
C ASN A 345 -14.81 3.98 9.66
N THR A 346 -16.10 4.14 9.96
CA THR A 346 -16.86 5.29 9.49
C THR A 346 -16.39 6.56 10.19
N VAL A 347 -16.09 7.59 9.41
CA VAL A 347 -15.74 8.91 9.94
C VAL A 347 -16.97 9.56 10.58
N PRO A 348 -16.89 9.97 11.86
CA PRO A 348 -18.02 10.62 12.53
C PRO A 348 -18.57 11.82 11.76
N GLY A 349 -19.87 11.88 11.59
CA GLY A 349 -20.53 12.96 10.84
C GLY A 349 -20.59 12.76 9.32
N THR A 350 -20.10 11.63 8.81
CA THR A 350 -20.13 11.27 7.38
C THR A 350 -20.64 9.83 7.19
N ASP A 351 -20.91 9.46 5.92
CA ASP A 351 -21.19 8.08 5.53
C ASP A 351 -19.93 7.39 4.94
N MET A 352 -18.75 8.03 5.07
CA MET A 352 -17.51 7.56 4.46
C MET A 352 -16.71 6.70 5.44
N THR A 353 -16.05 5.66 4.92
CA THR A 353 -14.94 5.03 5.65
C THR A 353 -13.76 5.99 5.71
N TYR A 354 -12.85 5.79 6.67
CA TYR A 354 -11.67 6.65 6.76
C TYR A 354 -10.79 6.55 5.52
N ALA A 355 -10.66 5.37 4.92
CA ALA A 355 -9.94 5.22 3.65
C ALA A 355 -10.57 6.07 2.52
N ALA A 356 -11.90 6.06 2.40
CA ALA A 356 -12.61 6.90 1.43
C ALA A 356 -12.46 8.39 1.75
N TYR A 357 -12.43 8.74 3.03
CA TYR A 357 -12.20 10.12 3.49
C TYR A 357 -10.78 10.59 3.14
N VAL A 358 -9.77 9.78 3.39
CA VAL A 358 -8.38 10.04 2.95
C VAL A 358 -8.32 10.24 1.45
N ALA A 359 -8.99 9.38 0.68
CA ALA A 359 -9.03 9.50 -0.78
C ALA A 359 -9.64 10.84 -1.22
N ALA A 360 -10.75 11.24 -0.64
CA ALA A 360 -11.45 12.49 -0.96
C ALA A 360 -10.63 13.76 -0.64
N HIS A 361 -9.82 13.72 0.42
CA HIS A 361 -9.06 14.89 0.89
C HIS A 361 -7.57 14.84 0.53
N SER A 362 -7.08 13.79 -0.12
CA SER A 362 -5.65 13.58 -0.38
C SER A 362 -4.97 14.71 -1.14
N ALA A 363 -5.66 15.31 -2.11
CA ALA A 363 -5.14 16.44 -2.88
C ALA A 363 -5.01 17.69 -1.99
N GLU A 364 -6.02 18.00 -1.19
CA GLU A 364 -6.00 19.12 -0.24
C GLU A 364 -4.88 18.94 0.79
N TRP A 365 -4.72 17.75 1.36
CA TRP A 365 -3.66 17.46 2.30
C TRP A 365 -2.27 17.62 1.69
N THR A 366 -2.10 17.13 0.47
CA THR A 366 -0.85 17.31 -0.28
C THR A 366 -0.54 18.78 -0.51
N ASN A 367 -1.56 19.56 -0.87
CA ASN A 367 -1.40 21.01 -1.08
C ASN A 367 -1.05 21.74 0.22
N ILE A 368 -1.74 21.44 1.32
CA ILE A 368 -1.44 22.02 2.65
C ILE A 368 0.00 21.70 3.04
N MET A 369 0.41 20.45 2.96
CA MET A 369 1.76 20.03 3.31
C MET A 369 2.81 20.71 2.42
N THR A 370 2.54 20.85 1.13
CA THR A 370 3.44 21.50 0.17
C THR A 370 3.54 23.00 0.45
N ASN A 371 2.42 23.68 0.58
CA ASN A 371 2.35 25.12 0.80
C ASN A 371 2.99 25.54 2.14
N LEU A 372 2.82 24.72 3.18
CA LEU A 372 3.46 24.96 4.49
C LEU A 372 4.90 24.42 4.55
N GLY A 373 5.31 23.61 3.59
CA GLY A 373 6.66 23.05 3.52
C GLY A 373 6.96 22.05 4.62
N PHE A 374 6.07 21.10 4.84
CA PHE A 374 6.16 20.07 5.88
C PHE A 374 7.38 19.14 5.77
N TYR A 375 7.95 19.03 4.57
CA TYR A 375 9.02 18.08 4.33
C TYR A 375 10.31 18.78 3.98
N TRP A 376 11.33 18.48 4.74
CA TRP A 376 12.72 18.85 4.50
C TRP A 376 13.60 17.61 4.61
N ALA A 377 14.60 17.54 3.77
CA ALA A 377 15.49 16.39 3.68
C ALA A 377 16.45 16.30 4.86
N ASP A 378 16.79 17.41 5.47
CA ASP A 378 17.75 17.54 6.55
C ASP A 378 17.15 18.43 7.66
N ALA A 379 17.49 18.15 8.91
CA ALA A 379 17.12 19.01 10.05
C ALA A 379 17.65 20.45 9.91
N SER A 380 18.73 20.66 9.15
CA SER A 380 19.24 21.99 8.81
C SER A 380 18.31 22.79 7.90
N ASP A 381 17.44 22.11 7.16
CA ASP A 381 16.46 22.70 6.25
C ASP A 381 15.12 22.94 6.94
N ALA A 382 15.01 22.62 8.23
CA ALA A 382 13.78 22.77 9.00
C ALA A 382 13.26 24.19 8.92
N LYS A 383 12.01 24.33 8.50
CA LYS A 383 11.33 25.62 8.47
C LYS A 383 10.86 26.00 9.87
N PRO A 384 10.75 27.30 10.16
CA PRO A 384 10.12 27.72 11.39
C PRO A 384 8.65 27.26 11.42
N GLU A 385 8.20 26.92 12.62
CA GLU A 385 6.79 26.57 12.82
C GLU A 385 5.86 27.67 12.27
N PRO A 386 4.81 27.31 11.54
CA PRO A 386 3.84 28.28 11.04
C PRO A 386 3.15 29.05 12.15
N ASP A 387 2.79 30.30 11.90
CA ASP A 387 1.84 31.02 12.75
C ASP A 387 0.41 30.50 12.47
N TRP A 388 0.04 29.44 13.15
CA TRP A 388 -1.18 28.68 12.94
C TRP A 388 -2.47 29.50 12.97
N ASP A 389 -2.48 30.59 13.76
CA ASP A 389 -3.66 31.46 13.93
C ASP A 389 -3.84 32.44 12.76
N SER A 390 -2.80 32.62 11.94
CA SER A 390 -2.79 33.53 10.79
C SER A 390 -2.99 32.85 9.44
N LEU A 391 -3.13 31.50 9.40
CA LEU A 391 -3.20 30.75 8.16
C LEU A 391 -4.51 30.96 7.40
N ASP A 392 -4.41 31.18 6.10
CA ASP A 392 -5.54 31.15 5.16
C ASP A 392 -5.70 29.75 4.57
N TRP A 393 -6.51 28.94 5.22
CA TRP A 393 -6.76 27.55 4.84
C TRP A 393 -7.35 27.42 3.44
N ALA A 394 -8.19 28.39 3.00
CA ALA A 394 -8.78 28.37 1.68
C ALA A 394 -7.70 28.49 0.57
N THR A 395 -6.63 29.20 0.84
CA THR A 395 -5.48 29.27 -0.07
C THR A 395 -4.60 28.04 0.04
N LEU A 396 -4.39 27.51 1.25
CA LEU A 396 -3.49 26.38 1.49
C LEU A 396 -4.00 25.06 0.90
N THR A 397 -5.31 24.88 0.79
CA THR A 397 -5.92 23.70 0.14
C THR A 397 -5.80 23.70 -1.38
N GLN A 398 -5.42 24.81 -2.00
CA GLN A 398 -5.25 24.92 -3.44
C GLN A 398 -3.84 24.52 -3.87
N ALA A 399 -3.71 24.02 -5.11
CA ALA A 399 -2.40 23.74 -5.68
C ALA A 399 -1.53 25.03 -5.67
N ALA A 400 -0.26 24.86 -5.31
CA ALA A 400 0.69 25.97 -5.37
C ALA A 400 0.77 26.51 -6.81
N GLU A 401 0.70 27.82 -6.98
CA GLU A 401 0.96 28.44 -8.29
C GLU A 401 2.42 28.13 -8.69
N SER A 402 2.59 27.43 -9.81
CA SER A 402 3.88 26.99 -10.33
C SER A 402 4.70 28.14 -10.94
#